data_aeb0c078aba1377f218925b7ad3e0805
#
_entry.id   aeb0c078aba1377f218925b7ad3e0805
#
_cell.length_a   1.000
_cell.length_b   1.000
_cell.length_c   1.000
_cell.angle_alpha   90.00
_cell.angle_beta   90.00
_cell.angle_gamma   90.00
#
_symmetry.space_group_name_H-M   'P 1'
#
loop_
_entity.id
_entity.type
_entity.pdbx_description
1 polymer ?
#
loop_
_entity_poly.entity_id
_entity_poly.type
_entity_poly.pdbx_seq_one_letter_code
_entity_poly.pdbx_strand_id
1 'polypeptide(L)'
;MKLIRSSRGDSTPRFGVVIGDRAIAFASLQQHSRIARPELSDSHAYLAGLPETERAARELAGWGEAHLAELPDDERPRLQDVRLREPIEVAALFDFGLTPRHLKNSAKTLMNYEKDNPQTAPLLQAFAKALLTKPAAPLPGIPERLSYYKCNMNSIVGDGETIPWPLYTSRLDIEPELAVVYGNPQQPVAGFCIFNDISARDVQAQEFIGGFCLTKDMDKGNQLGPYLVTADEVGDPYALKVEVKVDGQVRYRGSTTEIDHKAEGVFAWLGFITSIKPGTVIGFGTIPDCTGLDHDDFVDPGAEIEISVERLGTLRCRFAEPVGKLLPSRWPLRPALQKFHDQ
;
A
#
# COMPACT_ATOMS: atom_id res chain seq x y z
N MET A 1 2.66 10.47 -15.45
CA MET A 1 3.09 11.53 -14.51
C MET A 1 3.16 10.95 -13.10
N LYS A 2 4.18 11.35 -12.28
CA LYS A 2 4.34 10.89 -10.89
C LYS A 2 3.98 12.02 -9.95
N LEU A 3 2.88 11.89 -9.22
CA LEU A 3 2.39 12.86 -8.26
C LEU A 3 2.85 12.50 -6.85
N ILE A 4 3.12 13.52 -6.04
CA ILE A 4 3.69 13.36 -4.71
C ILE A 4 3.05 14.33 -3.70
N ARG A 5 3.12 13.94 -2.43
CA ARG A 5 3.06 14.87 -1.31
C ARG A 5 4.40 14.79 -0.59
N SER A 6 5.06 15.92 -0.46
CA SER A 6 6.41 15.97 0.12
C SER A 6 6.56 17.09 1.12
N SER A 7 7.41 16.88 2.12
CA SER A 7 7.76 17.89 3.13
C SER A 7 9.27 17.92 3.38
N ARG A 8 9.75 19.05 3.90
CA ARG A 8 11.10 19.18 4.46
C ARG A 8 10.98 19.20 5.97
N GLY A 9 11.67 18.26 6.62
CA GLY A 9 11.52 18.09 8.07
C GLY A 9 10.04 17.93 8.47
N ASP A 10 9.61 18.67 9.47
CA ASP A 10 8.24 18.63 10.01
C ASP A 10 7.28 19.65 9.37
N SER A 11 7.66 20.24 8.23
CA SER A 11 6.76 21.17 7.52
C SER A 11 5.51 20.47 6.98
N THR A 12 4.44 21.24 6.77
CA THR A 12 3.20 20.75 6.12
C THR A 12 3.53 20.18 4.74
N PRO A 13 3.07 18.95 4.41
CA PRO A 13 3.28 18.36 3.10
C PRO A 13 2.66 19.21 1.99
N ARG A 14 3.37 19.34 0.88
CA ARG A 14 2.92 20.07 -0.32
C ARG A 14 2.65 19.07 -1.44
N PHE A 15 1.53 19.26 -2.12
CA PHE A 15 1.18 18.48 -3.31
C PHE A 15 1.98 18.97 -4.51
N GLY A 16 2.47 18.03 -5.33
CA GLY A 16 3.36 18.35 -6.43
C GLY A 16 3.61 17.17 -7.37
N VAL A 17 4.63 17.34 -8.18
CA VAL A 17 5.01 16.40 -9.24
C VAL A 17 6.52 16.14 -9.21
N VAL A 18 6.92 14.95 -9.67
CA VAL A 18 8.32 14.60 -9.90
C VAL A 18 8.72 15.07 -11.29
N ILE A 19 9.78 15.89 -11.37
CA ILE A 19 10.42 16.32 -12.61
C ILE A 19 11.90 15.90 -12.58
N GLY A 20 12.26 14.93 -13.40
CA GLY A 20 13.59 14.31 -13.32
C GLY A 20 13.80 13.62 -11.97
N ASP A 21 14.79 14.09 -11.20
CA ASP A 21 15.10 13.64 -9.83
C ASP A 21 14.60 14.63 -8.75
N ARG A 22 13.70 15.56 -9.11
CA ARG A 22 13.26 16.66 -8.25
C ARG A 22 11.82 16.52 -7.81
N ALA A 23 11.56 16.94 -6.56
CA ALA A 23 10.23 17.07 -5.99
C ALA A 23 9.76 18.53 -6.11
N ILE A 24 8.83 18.80 -7.03
CA ILE A 24 8.37 20.17 -7.30
C ILE A 24 6.92 20.33 -6.86
N ALA A 25 6.66 21.26 -5.95
CA ALA A 25 5.29 21.57 -5.54
C ALA A 25 4.54 22.34 -6.64
N PHE A 26 3.28 22.01 -6.87
CA PHE A 26 2.45 22.77 -7.83
C PHE A 26 2.32 24.25 -7.48
N ALA A 27 2.30 24.57 -6.19
CA ALA A 27 2.30 25.98 -5.75
C ALA A 27 3.53 26.76 -6.25
N SER A 28 4.73 26.16 -6.25
CA SER A 28 5.94 26.76 -6.82
C SER A 28 5.81 26.93 -8.34
N LEU A 29 5.34 25.90 -9.04
CA LEU A 29 5.11 25.99 -10.49
C LEU A 29 4.14 27.11 -10.87
N GLN A 30 3.03 27.22 -10.14
CA GLN A 30 2.04 28.29 -10.36
C GLN A 30 2.65 29.68 -10.14
N GLN A 31 3.43 29.86 -9.06
CA GLN A 31 4.07 31.13 -8.73
C GLN A 31 5.03 31.59 -9.84
N HIS A 32 5.88 30.72 -10.34
CA HIS A 32 6.93 31.07 -11.30
C HIS A 32 6.41 31.11 -12.75
N SER A 33 5.49 30.24 -13.12
CA SER A 33 4.85 30.26 -14.45
C SER A 33 3.85 31.40 -14.62
N ARG A 34 3.33 31.94 -13.53
CA ARG A 34 2.16 32.86 -13.49
C ARG A 34 0.87 32.24 -14.04
N ILE A 35 0.80 30.90 -14.10
CA ILE A 35 -0.38 30.15 -14.51
C ILE A 35 -1.11 29.72 -13.24
N ALA A 36 -2.24 30.36 -12.94
CA ALA A 36 -3.03 30.02 -11.76
C ALA A 36 -3.87 28.75 -12.01
N ARG A 37 -3.72 27.78 -11.13
CA ARG A 37 -4.46 26.50 -11.11
C ARG A 37 -4.83 26.14 -9.66
N PRO A 38 -5.78 26.89 -9.04
CA PRO A 38 -6.12 26.72 -7.63
C PRO A 38 -6.57 25.28 -7.30
N GLU A 39 -7.10 24.56 -8.27
CA GLU A 39 -7.48 23.15 -8.18
C GLU A 39 -6.31 22.19 -7.96
N LEU A 40 -5.07 22.66 -8.09
CA LEU A 40 -3.85 21.91 -7.79
C LEU A 40 -3.24 22.31 -6.45
N SER A 41 -4.01 22.96 -5.56
CA SER A 41 -3.55 23.35 -4.22
C SER A 41 -3.28 22.12 -3.33
N ASP A 42 -4.06 21.06 -3.52
CA ASP A 42 -3.98 19.82 -2.76
C ASP A 42 -4.44 18.62 -3.60
N SER A 43 -4.17 17.42 -3.12
CA SER A 43 -4.51 16.19 -3.82
C SER A 43 -6.02 15.92 -3.88
N HIS A 44 -6.80 16.39 -2.91
CA HIS A 44 -8.26 16.20 -2.92
C HIS A 44 -8.91 17.01 -4.03
N ALA A 45 -8.56 18.30 -4.16
CA ALA A 45 -9.04 19.15 -5.24
C ALA A 45 -8.63 18.60 -6.61
N TYR A 46 -7.38 18.11 -6.74
CA TYR A 46 -6.91 17.44 -7.95
C TYR A 46 -7.79 16.24 -8.33
N LEU A 47 -8.04 15.31 -7.40
CA LEU A 47 -8.83 14.09 -7.66
C LEU A 47 -10.30 14.39 -7.95
N ALA A 48 -10.88 15.36 -7.26
CA ALA A 48 -12.27 15.77 -7.47
C ALA A 48 -12.51 16.41 -8.84
N GLY A 49 -11.50 17.11 -9.38
CA GLY A 49 -11.58 17.82 -10.64
C GLY A 49 -11.12 17.07 -11.89
N LEU A 50 -10.80 15.77 -11.77
CA LEU A 50 -10.41 14.94 -12.93
C LEU A 50 -11.52 14.89 -13.99
N PRO A 51 -11.20 14.85 -15.29
CA PRO A 51 -9.87 14.84 -15.93
C PRO A 51 -9.22 16.21 -16.13
N GLU A 52 -9.95 17.30 -15.85
CA GLU A 52 -9.50 18.68 -16.13
C GLU A 52 -8.24 19.02 -15.33
N THR A 53 -8.20 18.64 -14.06
CA THR A 53 -7.07 18.88 -13.16
C THR A 53 -5.82 18.11 -13.59
N GLU A 54 -5.97 16.93 -14.20
CA GLU A 54 -4.83 16.20 -14.75
C GLU A 54 -4.23 16.94 -15.95
N ARG A 55 -5.06 17.53 -16.82
CA ARG A 55 -4.58 18.37 -17.93
C ARG A 55 -3.84 19.60 -17.42
N ALA A 56 -4.39 20.27 -16.41
CA ALA A 56 -3.76 21.42 -15.76
C ALA A 56 -2.43 21.05 -15.08
N ALA A 57 -2.37 19.90 -14.41
CA ALA A 57 -1.14 19.41 -13.79
C ALA A 57 -0.05 19.11 -14.84
N ARG A 58 -0.41 18.51 -15.99
CA ARG A 58 0.51 18.27 -17.10
C ARG A 58 1.02 19.54 -17.74
N GLU A 59 0.17 20.55 -17.90
CA GLU A 59 0.57 21.87 -18.41
C GLU A 59 1.65 22.49 -17.50
N LEU A 60 1.42 22.51 -16.18
CA LEU A 60 2.39 23.04 -15.22
C LEU A 60 3.66 22.19 -15.13
N ALA A 61 3.55 20.85 -15.18
CA ALA A 61 4.71 19.96 -15.19
C ALA A 61 5.58 20.20 -16.44
N GLY A 62 4.97 20.32 -17.63
CA GLY A 62 5.69 20.63 -18.87
C GLY A 62 6.38 22.00 -18.83
N TRP A 63 5.72 23.00 -18.25
CA TRP A 63 6.38 24.29 -18.01
C TRP A 63 7.58 24.12 -17.05
N GLY A 64 7.39 23.36 -15.97
CA GLY A 64 8.45 23.10 -14.99
C GLY A 64 9.64 22.33 -15.57
N GLU A 65 9.41 21.38 -16.47
CA GLU A 65 10.48 20.66 -17.19
C GLU A 65 11.32 21.63 -18.04
N ALA A 66 10.67 22.52 -18.77
CA ALA A 66 11.34 23.50 -19.63
C ALA A 66 12.13 24.59 -18.84
N HIS A 67 11.69 24.90 -17.60
CA HIS A 67 12.23 26.01 -16.81
C HIS A 67 12.85 25.54 -15.47
N LEU A 68 13.15 24.25 -15.33
CA LEU A 68 13.62 23.66 -14.08
C LEU A 68 14.86 24.37 -13.50
N ALA A 69 15.77 24.80 -14.38
CA ALA A 69 17.00 25.49 -13.97
C ALA A 69 16.73 26.92 -13.44
N GLU A 70 15.60 27.50 -13.77
CA GLU A 70 15.22 28.88 -13.37
C GLU A 70 14.53 28.90 -12.00
N LEU A 71 14.03 27.76 -11.52
CA LEU A 71 13.43 27.66 -10.19
C LEU A 71 14.50 27.83 -9.10
N PRO A 72 14.21 28.51 -7.97
CA PRO A 72 15.08 28.57 -6.81
C PRO A 72 15.51 27.19 -6.31
N ASP A 73 16.73 27.02 -5.82
CA ASP A 73 17.25 25.72 -5.36
C ASP A 73 16.43 25.13 -4.21
N ASP A 74 15.88 25.97 -3.36
CA ASP A 74 15.02 25.55 -2.25
C ASP A 74 13.61 25.15 -2.71
N GLU A 75 13.19 25.47 -3.91
CA GLU A 75 11.91 25.07 -4.49
C GLU A 75 12.00 23.86 -5.45
N ARG A 76 13.22 23.42 -5.77
CA ARG A 76 13.52 22.23 -6.58
C ARG A 76 14.40 21.20 -5.87
N PRO A 77 14.05 20.77 -4.64
CA PRO A 77 14.85 19.78 -3.91
C PRO A 77 14.93 18.45 -4.69
N ARG A 78 16.01 17.68 -4.43
CA ARG A 78 16.06 16.30 -4.91
C ARG A 78 15.07 15.45 -4.13
N LEU A 79 14.56 14.40 -4.76
CA LEU A 79 13.65 13.44 -4.11
C LEU A 79 14.24 12.85 -2.84
N GLN A 80 15.55 12.59 -2.80
CA GLN A 80 16.24 12.06 -1.63
C GLN A 80 16.37 13.06 -0.46
N ASP A 81 16.17 14.36 -0.72
CA ASP A 81 16.34 15.43 0.27
C ASP A 81 14.99 15.88 0.88
N VAL A 82 13.91 15.21 0.49
CA VAL A 82 12.55 15.44 1.02
C VAL A 82 11.98 14.16 1.61
N ARG A 83 11.06 14.33 2.56
CA ARG A 83 10.25 13.22 3.06
C ARG A 83 9.03 13.07 2.14
N LEU A 84 8.92 11.93 1.47
CA LEU A 84 7.73 11.58 0.72
C LEU A 84 6.68 11.04 1.69
N ARG A 85 5.52 11.70 1.69
CA ARG A 85 4.37 11.27 2.46
C ARG A 85 3.54 10.31 1.60
N GLU A 86 2.46 9.78 2.16
CA GLU A 86 1.43 9.16 1.33
C GLU A 86 1.09 10.10 0.16
N PRO A 87 1.01 9.60 -1.10
CA PRO A 87 1.04 10.48 -2.28
C PRO A 87 -0.21 11.35 -2.46
N ILE A 88 -1.29 11.03 -1.74
CA ILE A 88 -2.54 11.78 -1.70
C ILE A 88 -3.07 11.85 -0.27
N GLU A 89 -3.99 12.76 -0.01
CA GLU A 89 -4.84 12.71 1.18
C GLU A 89 -5.88 11.61 1.01
N VAL A 90 -5.73 10.54 1.80
CA VAL A 90 -6.53 9.32 1.67
C VAL A 90 -7.91 9.54 2.29
N ALA A 91 -8.98 9.40 1.49
CA ALA A 91 -10.37 9.54 1.96
C ALA A 91 -10.90 8.26 2.62
N ALA A 92 -10.45 7.11 2.15
CA ALA A 92 -10.72 5.78 2.69
C ALA A 92 -9.68 4.80 2.16
N LEU A 93 -9.38 3.76 2.91
CA LEU A 93 -8.48 2.68 2.49
C LEU A 93 -9.20 1.34 2.70
N PHE A 94 -9.31 0.57 1.61
CA PHE A 94 -9.87 -0.76 1.60
C PHE A 94 -8.84 -1.74 1.05
N ASP A 95 -8.71 -2.90 1.67
CA ASP A 95 -7.90 -3.98 1.14
C ASP A 95 -8.76 -5.17 0.73
N PHE A 96 -8.57 -5.64 -0.51
CA PHE A 96 -9.28 -6.72 -1.14
C PHE A 96 -8.38 -7.95 -1.31
N GLY A 97 -8.86 -9.13 -0.98
CA GLY A 97 -8.12 -10.38 -1.17
C GLY A 97 -8.28 -10.94 -2.59
N LEU A 98 -7.74 -10.25 -3.62
CA LEU A 98 -7.92 -10.60 -5.04
C LEU A 98 -6.73 -11.36 -5.65
N THR A 99 -5.95 -12.04 -4.82
CA THR A 99 -4.78 -12.83 -5.22
C THR A 99 -4.91 -14.26 -4.69
N PRO A 100 -5.67 -15.14 -5.36
CA PRO A 100 -6.02 -16.47 -4.84
C PRO A 100 -4.81 -17.35 -4.49
N ARG A 101 -3.67 -17.18 -5.17
CA ARG A 101 -2.46 -17.95 -4.87
C ARG A 101 -1.87 -17.55 -3.52
N HIS A 102 -1.79 -16.25 -3.22
CA HIS A 102 -1.37 -15.79 -1.90
C HIS A 102 -2.28 -16.35 -0.81
N LEU A 103 -3.61 -16.26 -0.97
CA LEU A 103 -4.55 -16.80 0.02
C LEU A 103 -4.35 -18.30 0.29
N LYS A 104 -4.04 -19.09 -0.76
CA LYS A 104 -3.73 -20.53 -0.60
C LYS A 104 -2.41 -20.77 0.12
N ASN A 105 -1.36 -20.01 -0.22
CA ASN A 105 -0.05 -20.09 0.45
C ASN A 105 -0.20 -19.72 1.93
N SER A 106 -0.90 -18.62 2.22
CA SER A 106 -1.21 -18.15 3.58
C SER A 106 -1.94 -19.21 4.39
N ALA A 107 -3.02 -19.78 3.84
CA ALA A 107 -3.78 -20.84 4.51
C ALA A 107 -2.90 -22.04 4.87
N LYS A 108 -1.99 -22.44 3.96
CA LYS A 108 -1.05 -23.56 4.20
C LYS A 108 -0.11 -23.25 5.37
N THR A 109 0.53 -22.10 5.38
CA THR A 109 1.48 -21.71 6.43
C THR A 109 0.78 -21.54 7.77
N LEU A 110 -0.35 -20.83 7.82
CA LEU A 110 -1.14 -20.67 9.04
C LEU A 110 -1.60 -22.02 9.58
N MET A 111 -2.06 -22.94 8.75
CA MET A 111 -2.47 -24.29 9.16
C MET A 111 -1.31 -25.09 9.76
N ASN A 112 -0.07 -24.96 9.26
CA ASN A 112 1.09 -25.63 9.84
C ASN A 112 1.35 -25.20 11.29
N TYR A 113 1.19 -23.91 11.59
CA TYR A 113 1.39 -23.37 12.94
C TYR A 113 0.22 -23.64 13.88
N GLU A 114 -1.01 -23.64 13.37
CA GLU A 114 -2.24 -23.68 14.17
C GLU A 114 -2.93 -25.06 14.19
N LYS A 115 -2.34 -26.10 13.56
CA LYS A 115 -2.96 -27.43 13.40
C LYS A 115 -3.44 -28.07 14.69
N ASP A 116 -2.74 -27.81 15.80
CA ASP A 116 -3.04 -28.37 17.12
C ASP A 116 -3.87 -27.39 18.00
N ASN A 117 -4.22 -26.23 17.47
CA ASN A 117 -5.03 -25.24 18.18
C ASN A 117 -6.54 -25.51 17.93
N PRO A 118 -7.30 -25.96 18.95
CA PRO A 118 -8.71 -26.34 18.76
C PRO A 118 -9.63 -25.16 18.42
N GLN A 119 -9.18 -23.91 18.63
CA GLN A 119 -9.97 -22.72 18.34
C GLN A 119 -9.77 -22.26 16.88
N THR A 120 -8.54 -22.30 16.36
CA THR A 120 -8.20 -21.74 15.05
C THR A 120 -8.13 -22.78 13.94
N ALA A 121 -7.71 -24.01 14.22
CA ALA A 121 -7.60 -25.06 13.21
C ALA A 121 -8.92 -25.31 12.42
N PRO A 122 -10.10 -25.40 13.04
CA PRO A 122 -11.35 -25.56 12.30
C PRO A 122 -11.68 -24.37 11.39
N LEU A 123 -11.31 -23.15 11.82
CA LEU A 123 -11.54 -21.92 11.04
C LEU A 123 -10.66 -21.90 9.80
N LEU A 124 -9.39 -22.23 9.95
CA LEU A 124 -8.43 -22.30 8.84
C LEU A 124 -8.78 -23.42 7.86
N GLN A 125 -9.27 -24.56 8.35
CA GLN A 125 -9.78 -25.65 7.49
C GLN A 125 -10.98 -25.19 6.68
N ALA A 126 -11.92 -24.47 7.30
CA ALA A 126 -13.09 -23.91 6.61
C ALA A 126 -12.67 -22.86 5.58
N PHE A 127 -11.72 -21.99 5.91
CA PHE A 127 -11.16 -21.00 5.00
C PHE A 127 -10.46 -21.66 3.81
N ALA A 128 -9.55 -22.61 4.04
CA ALA A 128 -8.88 -23.35 2.98
C ALA A 128 -9.86 -24.08 2.06
N LYS A 129 -10.93 -24.68 2.61
CA LYS A 129 -12.01 -25.30 1.84
C LYS A 129 -12.75 -24.26 1.00
N ALA A 130 -13.06 -23.09 1.56
CA ALA A 130 -13.73 -22.01 0.83
C ALA A 130 -12.92 -21.54 -0.40
N LEU A 131 -11.59 -21.45 -0.28
CA LEU A 131 -10.70 -21.08 -1.39
C LEU A 131 -10.68 -22.10 -2.56
N LEU A 132 -11.10 -23.33 -2.30
CA LEU A 132 -11.24 -24.39 -3.32
C LEU A 132 -12.66 -24.47 -3.89
N THR A 133 -13.61 -23.76 -3.31
CA THR A 133 -15.01 -23.80 -3.70
C THR A 133 -15.29 -22.69 -4.71
N LYS A 134 -15.83 -23.05 -5.88
CA LYS A 134 -16.23 -22.04 -6.86
C LYS A 134 -17.31 -21.14 -6.26
N PRO A 135 -17.16 -19.82 -6.30
CA PRO A 135 -18.19 -18.91 -5.83
C PRO A 135 -19.52 -19.16 -6.52
N ALA A 136 -20.62 -18.98 -5.79
CA ALA A 136 -21.95 -19.01 -6.40
C ALA A 136 -22.08 -17.84 -7.40
N ALA A 137 -22.80 -18.07 -8.49
CA ALA A 137 -23.09 -17.01 -9.44
C ALA A 137 -23.80 -15.83 -8.73
N PRO A 138 -23.46 -14.59 -9.06
CA PRO A 138 -24.16 -13.43 -8.51
C PRO A 138 -25.67 -13.50 -8.77
N LEU A 139 -26.47 -13.01 -7.84
CA LEU A 139 -27.91 -12.83 -8.07
C LEU A 139 -28.11 -11.71 -9.12
N PRO A 140 -29.20 -11.80 -9.92
CA PRO A 140 -29.52 -10.77 -10.90
C PRO A 140 -29.55 -9.36 -10.28
N GLY A 141 -28.83 -8.42 -10.88
CA GLY A 141 -28.71 -7.04 -10.40
C GLY A 141 -27.74 -6.81 -9.25
N ILE A 142 -27.07 -7.85 -8.77
CA ILE A 142 -26.00 -7.72 -7.75
C ILE A 142 -24.67 -7.99 -8.43
N PRO A 143 -23.66 -7.08 -8.32
CA PRO A 143 -22.31 -7.34 -8.80
C PRO A 143 -21.67 -8.55 -8.11
N GLU A 144 -20.62 -9.10 -8.68
CA GLU A 144 -19.82 -10.14 -8.04
C GLU A 144 -19.35 -9.67 -6.65
N ARG A 145 -19.58 -10.50 -5.64
CA ARG A 145 -19.21 -10.19 -4.26
C ARG A 145 -17.72 -10.39 -4.05
N LEU A 146 -17.02 -9.30 -3.76
CA LEU A 146 -15.61 -9.30 -3.42
C LEU A 146 -15.44 -9.07 -1.92
N SER A 147 -14.54 -9.86 -1.30
CA SER A 147 -14.24 -9.71 0.12
C SER A 147 -13.17 -8.64 0.33
N TYR A 148 -13.38 -7.79 1.33
CA TYR A 148 -12.43 -6.76 1.73
C TYR A 148 -12.53 -6.48 3.22
N TYR A 149 -11.51 -5.84 3.78
CA TYR A 149 -11.60 -5.20 5.10
C TYR A 149 -11.27 -3.71 5.00
N LYS A 150 -11.63 -2.96 6.03
CA LYS A 150 -11.35 -1.52 6.15
C LYS A 150 -10.07 -1.34 6.93
N CYS A 151 -9.09 -0.70 6.30
CA CYS A 151 -7.82 -0.42 6.95
C CYS A 151 -7.94 0.74 7.96
N ASN A 152 -7.06 0.73 8.95
CA ASN A 152 -6.97 1.81 9.93
C ASN A 152 -6.40 3.08 9.29
N MET A 153 -7.23 4.10 9.13
CA MET A 153 -6.86 5.38 8.53
C MET A 153 -5.80 6.14 9.33
N ASN A 154 -5.68 5.89 10.64
CA ASN A 154 -4.71 6.55 11.50
C ASN A 154 -3.30 5.96 11.38
N SER A 155 -3.16 4.80 10.75
CA SER A 155 -1.88 4.10 10.59
C SER A 155 -1.23 4.30 9.22
N ILE A 156 -1.80 5.18 8.37
CA ILE A 156 -1.27 5.45 7.04
C ILE A 156 0.00 6.28 7.11
N VAL A 157 1.02 5.84 6.38
CA VAL A 157 2.32 6.53 6.27
C VAL A 157 2.88 6.44 4.85
N GLY A 158 3.88 7.30 4.55
CA GLY A 158 4.57 7.36 3.25
C GLY A 158 5.86 6.55 3.19
N ASP A 159 6.71 6.91 2.23
CA ASP A 159 8.01 6.26 1.97
C ASP A 159 9.05 6.58 3.06
N GLY A 160 9.94 5.63 3.35
CA GLY A 160 11.09 5.81 4.24
C GLY A 160 10.76 5.78 5.74
N GLU A 161 9.57 5.33 6.12
CA GLU A 161 9.14 5.31 7.52
C GLU A 161 9.79 4.18 8.33
N THR A 162 10.01 4.45 9.62
CA THR A 162 10.33 3.42 10.60
C THR A 162 9.04 2.91 11.21
N ILE A 163 8.78 1.61 11.05
CA ILE A 163 7.58 0.91 11.52
C ILE A 163 7.87 0.34 12.90
N PRO A 164 7.16 0.72 13.95
CA PRO A 164 7.35 0.17 15.28
C PRO A 164 7.02 -1.32 15.29
N TRP A 165 7.82 -2.11 16.04
CA TRP A 165 7.53 -3.54 16.22
C TRP A 165 6.56 -3.70 17.40
N PRO A 166 5.33 -4.19 17.18
CA PRO A 166 4.38 -4.39 18.27
C PRO A 166 4.83 -5.49 19.25
N LEU A 167 4.69 -5.26 20.55
CA LEU A 167 5.15 -6.23 21.55
C LEU A 167 4.30 -7.51 21.61
N TYR A 168 3.15 -7.53 20.97
CA TYR A 168 2.23 -8.68 20.96
C TYR A 168 2.48 -9.66 19.80
N THR A 169 3.45 -9.40 18.94
CA THR A 169 3.74 -10.28 17.79
C THR A 169 5.21 -10.67 17.71
N SER A 170 5.47 -11.93 17.39
CA SER A 170 6.78 -12.47 17.03
C SER A 170 6.95 -12.66 15.51
N ARG A 171 5.97 -12.24 14.70
CA ARG A 171 5.93 -12.43 13.24
C ARG A 171 5.34 -11.20 12.56
N LEU A 172 6.14 -10.13 12.51
CA LEU A 172 5.80 -8.98 11.67
C LEU A 172 6.20 -9.30 10.22
N ASP A 173 5.35 -8.96 9.27
CA ASP A 173 5.50 -9.30 7.87
C ASP A 173 5.07 -8.16 6.97
N ILE A 174 5.59 -8.16 5.75
CA ILE A 174 5.24 -7.22 4.68
C ILE A 174 4.17 -7.85 3.77
N GLU A 175 3.33 -7.02 3.20
CA GLU A 175 2.37 -7.40 2.14
C GLU A 175 2.42 -6.37 1.01
N PRO A 176 3.34 -6.56 0.04
CA PRO A 176 3.39 -5.72 -1.14
C PRO A 176 2.15 -5.92 -2.01
N GLU A 177 1.48 -4.83 -2.34
CA GLU A 177 0.25 -4.79 -3.13
C GLU A 177 0.31 -3.74 -4.23
N LEU A 178 -0.43 -3.99 -5.30
CA LEU A 178 -0.89 -2.94 -6.19
C LEU A 178 -2.07 -2.24 -5.54
N ALA A 179 -2.05 -0.91 -5.48
CA ALA A 179 -3.21 -0.14 -5.07
C ALA A 179 -3.66 0.82 -6.17
N VAL A 180 -4.99 0.91 -6.37
CA VAL A 180 -5.62 1.89 -7.25
C VAL A 180 -6.20 3.04 -6.45
N VAL A 181 -6.05 4.25 -6.95
CA VAL A 181 -6.66 5.46 -6.39
C VAL A 181 -7.89 5.83 -7.20
N TYR A 182 -9.03 5.93 -6.53
CA TYR A 182 -10.26 6.40 -7.14
C TYR A 182 -10.23 7.92 -7.30
N GLY A 183 -10.46 8.37 -8.52
CA GLY A 183 -10.61 9.78 -8.86
C GLY A 183 -12.05 10.29 -8.65
N ASN A 184 -12.83 10.27 -9.71
CA ASN A 184 -14.24 10.66 -9.66
C ASN A 184 -15.05 9.85 -10.70
N PRO A 185 -16.37 10.05 -10.84
CA PRO A 185 -17.17 9.29 -11.81
C PRO A 185 -16.78 9.51 -13.28
N GLN A 186 -16.15 10.62 -13.65
CA GLN A 186 -15.70 10.92 -15.01
C GLN A 186 -14.36 10.23 -15.34
N GLN A 187 -13.50 10.08 -14.33
CA GLN A 187 -12.24 9.37 -14.42
C GLN A 187 -12.02 8.52 -13.14
N PRO A 188 -12.63 7.33 -13.09
CA PRO A 188 -12.59 6.48 -11.86
C PRO A 188 -11.19 6.07 -11.45
N VAL A 189 -10.31 5.74 -12.40
CA VAL A 189 -8.91 5.43 -12.14
C VAL A 189 -8.07 6.70 -12.25
N ALA A 190 -7.67 7.27 -11.12
CA ALA A 190 -6.74 8.40 -11.09
C ALA A 190 -5.29 7.95 -11.32
N GLY A 191 -4.96 6.75 -10.89
CA GLY A 191 -3.63 6.16 -11.00
C GLY A 191 -3.42 5.04 -10.00
N PHE A 192 -2.15 4.63 -9.88
CA PHE A 192 -1.75 3.50 -9.04
C PHE A 192 -0.57 3.88 -8.14
N CYS A 193 -0.47 3.22 -7.00
CA CYS A 193 0.68 3.30 -6.09
C CYS A 193 0.99 1.92 -5.51
N ILE A 194 2.08 1.82 -4.76
CA ILE A 194 2.41 0.64 -3.97
C ILE A 194 1.71 0.79 -2.61
N PHE A 195 1.09 -0.28 -2.15
CA PHE A 195 0.61 -0.43 -0.80
C PHE A 195 1.39 -1.55 -0.12
N ASN A 196 1.82 -1.34 1.12
CA ASN A 196 2.40 -2.35 1.99
C ASN A 196 1.51 -2.48 3.22
N ASP A 197 0.73 -3.55 3.26
CA ASP A 197 -0.23 -3.86 4.33
C ASP A 197 0.44 -4.73 5.41
N ILE A 198 1.19 -4.08 6.29
CA ILE A 198 2.02 -4.74 7.29
C ILE A 198 1.16 -5.54 8.27
N SER A 199 1.56 -6.78 8.53
CA SER A 199 0.74 -7.78 9.21
C SER A 199 1.46 -8.47 10.35
N ALA A 200 0.77 -8.63 11.48
CA ALA A 200 1.19 -9.49 12.58
C ALA A 200 0.62 -10.91 12.39
N ARG A 201 1.46 -11.86 11.98
CA ARG A 201 1.00 -13.17 11.48
C ARG A 201 0.60 -14.18 12.55
N ASP A 202 1.28 -14.17 13.68
CA ASP A 202 1.05 -15.13 14.76
C ASP A 202 -0.23 -14.87 15.57
N VAL A 203 -0.91 -13.76 15.30
CA VAL A 203 -2.26 -13.46 15.83
C VAL A 203 -3.36 -13.55 14.76
N GLN A 204 -3.00 -13.58 13.48
CA GLN A 204 -3.94 -13.49 12.34
C GLN A 204 -5.01 -14.58 12.34
N ALA A 205 -4.63 -15.83 12.62
CA ALA A 205 -5.56 -16.97 12.61
C ALA A 205 -6.71 -16.81 13.61
N GLN A 206 -6.51 -16.06 14.69
CA GLN A 206 -7.51 -15.84 15.73
C GLN A 206 -8.54 -14.77 15.34
N GLU A 207 -8.22 -13.95 14.33
CA GLU A 207 -9.00 -12.78 13.94
C GLU A 207 -9.82 -12.96 12.66
N PHE A 208 -9.80 -14.14 12.03
CA PHE A 208 -10.56 -14.40 10.81
C PHE A 208 -12.08 -14.16 10.91
N ILE A 209 -12.65 -14.23 12.11
CA ILE A 209 -14.09 -14.01 12.32
C ILE A 209 -14.39 -12.57 12.79
N GLY A 210 -13.47 -11.96 13.54
CA GLY A 210 -13.72 -10.71 14.27
C GLY A 210 -13.19 -9.43 13.60
N GLY A 211 -12.54 -9.54 12.45
CA GLY A 211 -11.79 -8.45 11.83
C GLY A 211 -10.32 -8.45 12.30
N PHE A 212 -9.45 -7.79 11.56
CA PHE A 212 -8.00 -7.89 11.72
C PHE A 212 -7.43 -6.76 12.59
N CYS A 213 -7.83 -6.66 13.87
CA CYS A 213 -7.38 -5.58 14.73
C CYS A 213 -5.90 -5.70 15.15
N LEU A 214 -5.50 -6.77 15.86
CA LEU A 214 -4.08 -6.99 16.22
C LEU A 214 -3.22 -7.28 14.98
N THR A 215 -3.81 -7.91 13.98
CA THR A 215 -3.12 -8.26 12.75
C THR A 215 -2.73 -7.03 11.91
N LYS A 216 -3.60 -6.01 11.85
CA LYS A 216 -3.53 -4.94 10.84
C LYS A 216 -3.57 -3.51 11.40
N ASP A 217 -4.21 -3.27 12.56
CA ASP A 217 -4.44 -1.91 13.07
C ASP A 217 -3.26 -1.31 13.86
N MET A 218 -2.06 -1.87 13.67
CA MET A 218 -0.85 -1.36 14.31
C MET A 218 -0.46 0.03 13.81
N ASP A 219 0.25 0.78 14.65
CA ASP A 219 0.81 2.07 14.28
C ASP A 219 1.69 1.95 13.03
N LYS A 220 1.44 2.82 12.03
CA LYS A 220 2.15 2.85 10.75
C LYS A 220 2.04 1.53 9.93
N GLY A 221 1.02 0.73 10.19
CA GLY A 221 0.82 -0.56 9.52
C GLY A 221 0.41 -0.45 8.04
N ASN A 222 -0.09 0.70 7.61
CA ASN A 222 -0.53 0.95 6.22
C ASN A 222 0.43 1.91 5.52
N GLN A 223 1.31 1.41 4.66
CA GLN A 223 2.28 2.25 3.97
C GLN A 223 1.91 2.42 2.49
N LEU A 224 1.81 3.67 2.02
CA LEU A 224 1.43 4.03 0.65
C LEU A 224 2.50 4.88 -0.03
N GLY A 225 2.82 4.58 -1.28
CA GLY A 225 3.74 5.42 -2.04
C GLY A 225 4.56 4.66 -3.09
N PRO A 226 5.75 5.18 -3.45
CA PRO A 226 6.24 6.52 -3.14
C PRO A 226 5.52 7.62 -3.92
N TYR A 227 4.79 7.26 -5.00
CA TYR A 227 4.10 8.15 -5.92
C TYR A 227 2.68 7.69 -6.17
N LEU A 228 1.78 8.61 -6.53
CA LEU A 228 0.63 8.30 -7.36
C LEU A 228 1.09 8.41 -8.82
N VAL A 229 1.13 7.28 -9.53
CA VAL A 229 1.50 7.24 -10.96
C VAL A 229 0.23 7.19 -11.79
N THR A 230 0.06 8.15 -12.70
CA THR A 230 -1.13 8.23 -13.55
C THR A 230 -1.25 7.00 -14.46
N ALA A 231 -2.48 6.60 -14.78
CA ALA A 231 -2.76 5.33 -15.46
C ALA A 231 -2.04 5.18 -16.82
N ASP A 232 -1.92 6.28 -17.58
CA ASP A 232 -1.20 6.29 -18.86
C ASP A 232 0.29 5.98 -18.75
N GLU A 233 0.94 6.42 -17.65
CA GLU A 233 2.35 6.15 -17.40
C GLU A 233 2.58 4.72 -16.89
N VAL A 234 1.64 4.15 -16.17
CA VAL A 234 1.69 2.77 -15.72
C VAL A 234 1.53 1.79 -16.90
N GLY A 235 0.65 2.08 -17.84
CA GLY A 235 0.27 1.19 -18.92
C GLY A 235 -0.63 0.05 -18.42
N ASP A 236 -0.19 -1.21 -18.52
CA ASP A 236 -0.95 -2.34 -17.96
C ASP A 236 -0.56 -2.58 -16.48
N PRO A 237 -1.41 -2.18 -15.52
CA PRO A 237 -1.11 -2.37 -14.09
C PRO A 237 -1.14 -3.84 -13.65
N TYR A 238 -1.70 -4.72 -14.48
CA TYR A 238 -1.82 -6.16 -14.20
C TYR A 238 -0.72 -7.00 -14.86
N ALA A 239 0.39 -6.37 -15.27
CA ALA A 239 1.55 -7.04 -15.89
C ALA A 239 2.89 -6.54 -15.33
N LEU A 240 2.90 -5.98 -14.12
CA LEU A 240 4.08 -5.37 -13.50
C LEU A 240 4.89 -6.41 -12.73
N LYS A 241 6.23 -6.31 -12.82
CA LYS A 241 7.15 -7.09 -11.99
C LYS A 241 7.27 -6.48 -10.61
N VAL A 242 7.39 -7.34 -9.62
CA VAL A 242 7.59 -6.96 -8.21
C VAL A 242 8.86 -7.62 -7.69
N GLU A 243 9.69 -6.83 -7.02
CA GLU A 243 10.89 -7.30 -6.33
C GLU A 243 10.93 -6.72 -4.92
N VAL A 244 11.20 -7.58 -3.95
CA VAL A 244 11.39 -7.17 -2.56
C VAL A 244 12.84 -7.45 -2.17
N LYS A 245 13.49 -6.43 -1.61
CA LYS A 245 14.78 -6.58 -0.95
C LYS A 245 14.63 -6.43 0.56
N VAL A 246 15.40 -7.23 1.27
CA VAL A 246 15.58 -7.14 2.72
C VAL A 246 17.08 -6.95 2.94
N ASP A 247 17.46 -5.90 3.67
CA ASP A 247 18.85 -5.53 3.93
C ASP A 247 19.71 -5.46 2.64
N GLY A 248 19.15 -4.86 1.60
CA GLY A 248 19.78 -4.71 0.29
C GLY A 248 19.86 -5.97 -0.57
N GLN A 249 19.42 -7.14 -0.08
CA GLN A 249 19.44 -8.40 -0.80
C GLN A 249 18.03 -8.74 -1.33
N VAL A 250 17.95 -9.16 -2.59
CA VAL A 250 16.68 -9.62 -3.17
C VAL A 250 16.22 -10.89 -2.44
N ARG A 251 15.04 -10.81 -1.81
CA ARG A 251 14.46 -11.91 -1.06
C ARG A 251 13.26 -12.53 -1.77
N TYR A 252 12.38 -11.70 -2.35
CA TYR A 252 11.16 -12.15 -3.00
C TYR A 252 11.01 -11.53 -4.39
N ARG A 253 10.32 -12.24 -5.27
CA ARG A 253 9.91 -11.77 -6.59
C ARG A 253 8.50 -12.26 -6.92
N GLY A 254 7.71 -11.40 -7.53
CA GLY A 254 6.35 -11.70 -7.95
C GLY A 254 5.90 -10.84 -9.12
N SER A 255 4.61 -10.87 -9.38
CA SER A 255 3.99 -10.08 -10.45
C SER A 255 2.54 -9.77 -10.13
N THR A 256 2.04 -8.63 -10.62
CA THR A 256 0.63 -8.25 -10.54
C THR A 256 -0.28 -9.06 -11.49
N THR A 257 0.29 -9.94 -12.33
CA THR A 257 -0.48 -10.79 -13.27
C THR A 257 -1.43 -11.76 -12.58
N GLU A 258 -1.29 -11.96 -11.27
CA GLU A 258 -2.11 -12.88 -10.50
C GLU A 258 -3.28 -12.22 -9.77
N ILE A 259 -3.47 -10.94 -9.98
CA ILE A 259 -4.67 -10.21 -9.55
C ILE A 259 -5.82 -10.64 -10.47
N ASP A 260 -6.85 -11.27 -9.93
CA ASP A 260 -7.93 -11.89 -10.71
C ASP A 260 -9.10 -10.94 -11.04
N HIS A 261 -9.11 -9.73 -10.45
CA HIS A 261 -10.13 -8.71 -10.71
C HIS A 261 -9.48 -7.37 -11.08
N LYS A 262 -10.15 -6.65 -11.99
CA LYS A 262 -9.72 -5.31 -12.40
C LYS A 262 -10.44 -4.22 -11.61
N ALA A 263 -9.88 -3.00 -11.67
CA ALA A 263 -10.40 -1.83 -10.95
C ALA A 263 -11.91 -1.59 -11.18
N GLU A 264 -12.38 -1.79 -12.42
CA GLU A 264 -13.78 -1.59 -12.78
C GLU A 264 -14.73 -2.52 -12.00
N GLY A 265 -14.36 -3.80 -11.85
CA GLY A 265 -15.11 -4.79 -11.07
C GLY A 265 -15.15 -4.44 -9.59
N VAL A 266 -14.01 -4.00 -9.04
CA VAL A 266 -13.90 -3.55 -7.65
C VAL A 266 -14.74 -2.29 -7.41
N PHE A 267 -14.68 -1.32 -8.31
CA PHE A 267 -15.51 -0.11 -8.21
C PHE A 267 -17.01 -0.42 -8.37
N ALA A 268 -17.37 -1.35 -9.26
CA ALA A 268 -18.77 -1.78 -9.40
C ALA A 268 -19.31 -2.40 -8.10
N TRP A 269 -18.51 -3.28 -7.44
CA TRP A 269 -18.87 -3.85 -6.16
C TRP A 269 -18.92 -2.83 -5.03
N LEU A 270 -17.88 -2.02 -4.86
CA LEU A 270 -17.82 -1.02 -3.80
C LEU A 270 -18.89 0.07 -3.98
N GLY A 271 -19.11 0.53 -5.22
CA GLY A 271 -20.12 1.52 -5.58
C GLY A 271 -21.57 1.02 -5.41
N PHE A 272 -21.78 -0.28 -5.47
CA PHE A 272 -23.08 -0.91 -5.13
C PHE A 272 -23.37 -0.81 -3.62
N ILE A 273 -22.33 -0.85 -2.79
CA ILE A 273 -22.46 -0.82 -1.32
C ILE A 273 -22.50 0.63 -0.79
N THR A 274 -21.64 1.51 -1.34
CA THR A 274 -21.45 2.87 -0.82
C THR A 274 -21.00 3.84 -1.91
N SER A 275 -21.16 5.14 -1.68
CA SER A 275 -20.59 6.17 -2.55
C SER A 275 -19.07 6.19 -2.39
N ILE A 276 -18.34 5.96 -3.47
CA ILE A 276 -16.88 6.04 -3.49
C ILE A 276 -16.48 7.52 -3.60
N LYS A 277 -15.64 7.98 -2.69
CA LYS A 277 -15.17 9.37 -2.66
C LYS A 277 -13.83 9.51 -3.40
N PRO A 278 -13.56 10.65 -4.05
CA PRO A 278 -12.22 10.97 -4.55
C PRO A 278 -11.16 10.76 -3.47
N GLY A 279 -10.06 10.10 -3.80
CA GLY A 279 -9.01 9.76 -2.83
C GLY A 279 -9.25 8.45 -2.05
N THR A 280 -10.29 7.69 -2.37
CA THR A 280 -10.39 6.30 -1.90
C THR A 280 -9.28 5.48 -2.52
N VAL A 281 -8.48 4.80 -1.69
CA VAL A 281 -7.42 3.88 -2.10
C VAL A 281 -7.90 2.45 -1.89
N ILE A 282 -7.60 1.59 -2.85
CA ILE A 282 -8.00 0.19 -2.83
C ILE A 282 -6.80 -0.69 -3.14
N GLY A 283 -6.35 -1.47 -2.16
CA GLY A 283 -5.41 -2.57 -2.33
C GLY A 283 -6.09 -3.75 -3.02
N PHE A 284 -5.36 -4.42 -3.91
CA PHE A 284 -5.86 -5.59 -4.65
C PHE A 284 -5.52 -6.91 -3.96
N GLY A 285 -4.85 -6.86 -2.82
CA GLY A 285 -4.34 -8.02 -2.11
C GLY A 285 -2.87 -8.29 -2.41
N THR A 286 -2.24 -8.97 -1.47
CA THR A 286 -0.80 -9.26 -1.46
C THR A 286 -0.34 -9.94 -2.73
N ILE A 287 0.70 -9.42 -3.37
CA ILE A 287 1.34 -10.05 -4.53
C ILE A 287 1.92 -11.40 -4.11
N PRO A 288 1.51 -12.49 -4.75
CA PRO A 288 1.99 -13.83 -4.41
C PRO A 288 3.52 -13.95 -4.47
N ASP A 289 4.08 -14.72 -3.57
CA ASP A 289 5.51 -14.97 -3.39
C ASP A 289 6.33 -13.72 -2.95
N CYS A 290 5.68 -12.61 -2.56
CA CYS A 290 6.35 -11.38 -2.13
C CYS A 290 6.25 -11.10 -0.62
N THR A 291 5.79 -12.05 0.18
CA THR A 291 5.60 -11.94 1.63
C THR A 291 6.23 -13.12 2.37
N GLY A 292 6.65 -12.91 3.60
CA GLY A 292 7.21 -13.97 4.45
C GLY A 292 6.24 -15.11 4.72
N LEU A 293 4.93 -14.80 4.80
CA LEU A 293 3.91 -15.82 5.03
C LEU A 293 3.83 -16.86 3.91
N ASP A 294 4.07 -16.47 2.65
CA ASP A 294 4.04 -17.40 1.52
C ASP A 294 5.20 -18.43 1.56
N HIS A 295 6.31 -18.07 2.21
CA HIS A 295 7.54 -18.87 2.26
C HIS A 295 7.87 -19.43 3.64
N ASP A 296 7.08 -19.10 4.68
CA ASP A 296 7.45 -19.35 6.08
C ASP A 296 8.82 -18.73 6.44
N ASP A 297 9.10 -17.54 5.91
CA ASP A 297 10.38 -16.85 5.98
C ASP A 297 10.19 -15.37 6.31
N PHE A 298 10.03 -15.06 7.60
CA PHE A 298 9.70 -13.73 8.09
C PHE A 298 10.92 -12.85 8.28
N VAL A 299 10.74 -11.53 8.16
CA VAL A 299 11.80 -10.55 8.40
C VAL A 299 12.12 -10.38 9.87
N ASP A 300 13.34 -9.97 10.19
CA ASP A 300 13.80 -9.75 11.56
C ASP A 300 13.61 -8.26 11.99
N PRO A 301 13.56 -7.98 13.30
CA PRO A 301 13.63 -6.61 13.79
C PRO A 301 14.89 -5.90 13.31
N GLY A 302 14.77 -4.63 12.96
CA GLY A 302 15.84 -3.82 12.42
C GLY A 302 16.02 -3.91 10.91
N ALA A 303 15.33 -4.84 10.23
CA ALA A 303 15.44 -5.04 8.78
C ALA A 303 15.02 -3.80 7.97
N GLU A 304 15.79 -3.51 6.93
CA GLU A 304 15.47 -2.51 5.91
C GLU A 304 14.76 -3.19 4.73
N ILE A 305 13.62 -2.64 4.33
CA ILE A 305 12.75 -3.21 3.31
C ILE A 305 12.67 -2.26 2.12
N GLU A 306 12.84 -2.80 0.91
CA GLU A 306 12.57 -2.11 -0.34
C GLU A 306 11.58 -2.93 -1.17
N ILE A 307 10.43 -2.36 -1.46
CA ILE A 307 9.40 -2.95 -2.32
C ILE A 307 9.42 -2.19 -3.65
N SER A 308 9.94 -2.81 -4.70
CA SER A 308 10.01 -2.24 -6.04
C SER A 308 8.93 -2.83 -6.92
N VAL A 309 8.10 -1.97 -7.48
CA VAL A 309 7.10 -2.36 -8.49
C VAL A 309 7.41 -1.61 -9.78
N GLU A 310 7.47 -2.36 -10.88
CA GLU A 310 7.78 -1.81 -12.19
C GLU A 310 6.87 -0.60 -12.49
N ARG A 311 7.44 0.51 -12.99
CA ARG A 311 6.79 1.81 -13.25
C ARG A 311 6.25 2.57 -12.03
N LEU A 312 6.00 1.92 -10.90
CA LEU A 312 5.50 2.59 -9.69
C LEU A 312 6.61 3.13 -8.78
N GLY A 313 7.84 2.61 -8.93
CA GLY A 313 8.99 3.03 -8.12
C GLY A 313 9.31 2.05 -7.00
N THR A 314 9.90 2.55 -5.93
CA THR A 314 10.32 1.74 -4.78
C THR A 314 9.82 2.37 -3.49
N LEU A 315 9.02 1.63 -2.75
CA LEU A 315 8.54 1.98 -1.41
C LEU A 315 9.47 1.37 -0.36
N ARG A 316 9.90 2.15 0.62
CA ARG A 316 10.90 1.75 1.63
C ARG A 316 10.35 1.88 3.02
N CYS A 317 10.72 0.95 3.88
CA CYS A 317 10.56 1.10 5.32
C CYS A 317 11.67 0.37 6.07
N ARG A 318 11.74 0.62 7.37
CA ARG A 318 12.57 -0.13 8.31
C ARG A 318 11.71 -0.63 9.44
N PHE A 319 11.82 -1.90 9.81
CA PHE A 319 11.22 -2.40 11.03
C PHE A 319 12.09 -2.04 12.23
N ALA A 320 11.50 -1.34 13.20
CA ALA A 320 12.21 -1.03 14.44
C ALA A 320 12.51 -2.32 15.24
N GLU A 321 13.48 -2.28 16.13
CA GLU A 321 13.56 -3.27 17.18
C GLU A 321 12.44 -3.08 18.20
N PRO A 322 11.91 -4.17 18.81
CA PRO A 322 10.95 -4.06 19.90
C PRO A 322 11.48 -3.20 21.05
N VAL A 323 10.67 -2.28 21.53
CA VAL A 323 11.01 -1.43 22.68
C VAL A 323 10.31 -2.00 23.91
N GLY A 324 10.98 -2.95 24.61
CA GLY A 324 10.47 -3.67 25.77
C GLY A 324 10.34 -5.17 25.53
N LYS A 325 9.77 -5.84 26.53
CA LYS A 325 9.61 -7.30 26.53
C LYS A 325 8.48 -7.74 25.61
N LEU A 326 8.79 -8.67 24.68
CA LEU A 326 7.78 -9.31 23.85
C LEU A 326 6.82 -10.17 24.69
N LEU A 327 5.54 -10.08 24.38
CA LEU A 327 4.53 -10.96 24.95
C LEU A 327 4.70 -12.39 24.39
N PRO A 328 4.25 -13.43 25.15
CA PRO A 328 4.31 -14.80 24.68
C PRO A 328 3.50 -14.99 23.39
N SER A 329 4.11 -15.60 22.37
CA SER A 329 3.45 -16.04 21.14
C SER A 329 3.13 -17.54 21.22
N ARG A 330 2.06 -17.97 20.55
CA ARG A 330 1.77 -19.41 20.37
C ARG A 330 2.71 -20.07 19.36
N TRP A 331 3.31 -19.26 18.49
CA TRP A 331 4.26 -19.77 17.50
C TRP A 331 5.67 -19.87 18.10
N PRO A 332 6.51 -20.81 17.63
CA PRO A 332 7.87 -20.96 18.12
C PRO A 332 8.64 -19.64 18.03
N LEU A 333 9.36 -19.29 19.08
CA LEU A 333 10.15 -18.06 19.10
C LEU A 333 11.33 -18.17 18.11
N ARG A 334 11.53 -17.12 17.32
CA ARG A 334 12.66 -17.02 16.39
C ARG A 334 13.93 -16.60 17.15
N PRO A 335 15.12 -17.12 16.78
CA PRO A 335 16.38 -16.78 17.45
C PRO A 335 16.66 -15.28 17.53
N ALA A 336 16.34 -14.53 16.46
CA ALA A 336 16.52 -13.07 16.40
C ALA A 336 15.69 -12.30 17.45
N LEU A 337 14.63 -12.90 17.97
CA LEU A 337 13.72 -12.30 18.96
C LEU A 337 14.00 -12.73 20.41
N GLN A 338 14.89 -13.72 20.63
CA GLN A 338 15.16 -14.27 21.96
C GLN A 338 15.55 -13.17 22.96
N LYS A 339 16.45 -12.26 22.57
CA LYS A 339 16.91 -11.16 23.42
C LYS A 339 15.81 -10.24 23.95
N PHE A 340 14.67 -10.15 23.24
CA PHE A 340 13.52 -9.32 23.64
C PHE A 340 12.49 -10.11 24.49
N HIS A 341 12.65 -11.42 24.59
CA HIS A 341 11.82 -12.29 25.44
C HIS A 341 12.40 -12.44 26.83
N ASP A 342 13.73 -12.38 26.93
CA ASP A 342 14.49 -12.62 28.16
C ASP A 342 14.64 -11.33 29.01
N GLN A 343 14.19 -10.18 28.49
CA GLN A 343 14.10 -8.92 29.23
C GLN A 343 12.92 -8.98 30.23
#